data_237d9650b368832c79232b9a331b3b0e
#
_entry.id   237d9650b368832c79232b9a331b3b0e
#
_cell.length_a   1.000
_cell.length_b   1.000
_cell.length_c   1.000
_cell.angle_alpha   90.00
_cell.angle_beta   90.00
_cell.angle_gamma   90.00
#
_symmetry.space_group_name_H-M   'P 1'
#
loop_
_entity.id
_entity.type
_entity.pdbx_description
1 polymer ?
#
loop_
_entity_poly.entity_id
_entity_poly.type
_entity_poly.pdbx_seq_one_letter_code
_entity_poly.pdbx_strand_id
1 'polypeptide(L)'
;DRSMALNRAGQRQAAQDTLSRLKAARQGTTRGGLVYWGSSRQADDWWSYWDDNRIQVTAVALEALARLEPQSPLIPGVSQWLLQNRQGPRWVSTQDTTSVIVAALSLPRTGSSTPASVGVTVDGKTIRTVQTGAQAATTVDVPTSLLTAGSHTIRLKGAPGSLTYSGQLTYSREPATLNAITNRGLTLGRTYERLT
;
A
#
# COMPACT_ATOMS: atom_id res chain seq x y z
N ASP A 1 -3.60 -9.50 18.30
CA ASP A 1 -4.22 -10.68 17.69
C ASP A 1 -4.16 -11.86 18.65
N ARG A 2 -5.30 -12.56 18.79
CA ARG A 2 -5.47 -13.71 19.71
C ARG A 2 -4.52 -14.87 19.39
N SER A 3 -4.28 -15.15 18.10
CA SER A 3 -3.39 -16.24 17.68
C SER A 3 -1.94 -16.02 18.12
N MET A 4 -1.45 -14.79 18.02
CA MET A 4 -0.11 -14.44 18.50
C MET A 4 0.01 -14.51 20.02
N ALA A 5 -1.03 -14.05 20.75
CA ALA A 5 -1.06 -14.16 22.20
C ALA A 5 -1.05 -15.62 22.69
N LEU A 6 -1.85 -16.47 22.06
CA LEU A 6 -1.88 -17.92 22.35
C LEU A 6 -0.52 -18.59 22.07
N ASN A 7 0.12 -18.23 20.99
CA ASN A 7 1.45 -18.76 20.67
C ASN A 7 2.49 -18.34 21.69
N ARG A 8 2.49 -17.07 22.14
CA ARG A 8 3.37 -16.59 23.22
C ARG A 8 3.13 -17.31 24.54
N ALA A 9 1.89 -17.68 24.82
CA ALA A 9 1.49 -18.46 25.99
C ALA A 9 1.79 -19.98 25.86
N GLY A 10 2.47 -20.41 24.79
CA GLY A 10 2.80 -21.82 24.55
C GLY A 10 1.64 -22.68 24.04
N GLN A 11 0.45 -22.10 23.83
CA GLN A 11 -0.76 -22.79 23.36
C GLN A 11 -0.76 -22.93 21.83
N ARG A 12 0.21 -23.67 21.29
CA ARG A 12 0.46 -23.76 19.84
C ARG A 12 -0.75 -24.23 19.04
N GLN A 13 -1.45 -25.28 19.51
CA GLN A 13 -2.63 -25.82 18.82
C GLN A 13 -3.73 -24.75 18.71
N ALA A 14 -4.07 -24.11 19.82
CA ALA A 14 -5.09 -23.04 19.85
C ALA A 14 -4.69 -21.82 18.97
N ALA A 15 -3.40 -21.52 18.88
CA ALA A 15 -2.89 -20.48 17.99
C ALA A 15 -3.09 -20.86 16.51
N GLN A 16 -2.81 -22.10 16.13
CA GLN A 16 -3.01 -22.62 14.77
C GLN A 16 -4.49 -22.68 14.37
N ASP A 17 -5.36 -23.12 15.29
CA ASP A 17 -6.80 -23.15 15.05
C ASP A 17 -7.35 -21.72 14.83
N THR A 18 -6.86 -20.77 15.62
CA THR A 18 -7.23 -19.36 15.47
C THR A 18 -6.72 -18.78 14.14
N LEU A 19 -5.49 -19.12 13.74
CA LEU A 19 -4.92 -18.73 12.46
C LEU A 19 -5.71 -19.34 11.29
N SER A 20 -6.13 -20.58 11.41
CA SER A 20 -6.95 -21.26 10.39
C SER A 20 -8.29 -20.57 10.19
N ARG A 21 -8.95 -20.15 11.29
CA ARG A 21 -10.18 -19.37 11.21
C ARG A 21 -9.94 -17.99 10.58
N LEU A 22 -8.83 -17.33 10.91
CA LEU A 22 -8.44 -16.07 10.28
C LEU A 22 -8.27 -16.25 8.76
N LYS A 23 -7.56 -17.30 8.34
CA LYS A 23 -7.38 -17.62 6.92
C LYS A 23 -8.70 -17.90 6.20
N ALA A 24 -9.64 -18.58 6.86
CA ALA A 24 -10.97 -18.86 6.30
C ALA A 24 -11.81 -17.58 6.12
N ALA A 25 -11.65 -16.60 7.00
CA ALA A 25 -12.37 -15.32 6.96
C ALA A 25 -11.78 -14.30 5.97
N ARG A 26 -10.75 -14.68 5.19
CA ARG A 26 -10.13 -13.78 4.22
C ARG A 26 -11.11 -13.38 3.12
N GLN A 27 -10.93 -12.17 2.65
CA GLN A 27 -11.56 -11.64 1.46
C GLN A 27 -10.51 -11.54 0.35
N GLY A 28 -10.96 -11.47 -0.90
CA GLY A 28 -10.03 -11.40 -2.02
C GLY A 28 -10.66 -10.77 -3.24
N THR A 29 -9.82 -10.24 -4.12
CA THR A 29 -10.24 -9.82 -5.44
C THR A 29 -10.05 -10.96 -6.42
N THR A 30 -11.04 -11.21 -7.27
CA THR A 30 -11.01 -12.24 -8.32
C THR A 30 -9.91 -11.98 -9.37
N ARG A 31 -9.40 -10.76 -9.45
CA ARG A 31 -8.27 -10.39 -10.31
C ARG A 31 -7.05 -10.09 -9.44
N GLY A 32 -5.97 -10.82 -9.66
CA GLY A 32 -4.64 -10.52 -9.10
C GLY A 32 -4.25 -11.20 -7.80
N GLY A 33 -5.05 -12.10 -7.24
CA GLY A 33 -4.67 -12.85 -6.03
C GLY A 33 -4.50 -12.00 -4.77
N LEU A 34 -5.09 -10.80 -4.75
CA LEU A 34 -5.05 -9.90 -3.61
C LEU A 34 -5.91 -10.44 -2.47
N VAL A 35 -5.39 -10.36 -1.27
CA VAL A 35 -6.04 -10.88 -0.05
C VAL A 35 -6.08 -9.81 1.02
N TYR A 36 -7.23 -9.66 1.67
CA TYR A 36 -7.42 -8.73 2.77
C TYR A 36 -8.47 -9.21 3.77
N TRP A 37 -8.58 -8.54 4.90
CA TRP A 37 -9.57 -8.77 5.94
C TRP A 37 -10.20 -7.45 6.36
N GLY A 38 -11.29 -7.57 7.10
CA GLY A 38 -12.01 -6.41 7.63
C GLY A 38 -13.24 -6.05 6.83
N SER A 39 -13.93 -5.04 7.28
CA SER A 39 -15.13 -4.52 6.64
C SER A 39 -14.96 -3.05 6.32
N SER A 40 -15.45 -2.65 5.15
CA SER A 40 -15.83 -1.27 4.93
C SER A 40 -17.32 -1.20 5.18
N ARG A 41 -17.77 -0.40 6.12
CA ARG A 41 -19.19 -0.05 6.13
C ARG A 41 -19.45 0.85 4.94
N GLN A 42 -20.32 0.38 4.07
CA GLN A 42 -20.91 1.20 3.03
C GLN A 42 -21.95 2.08 3.74
N ALA A 43 -21.50 3.22 4.24
CA ALA A 43 -22.41 4.20 4.79
C ALA A 43 -22.24 5.50 3.99
N ASP A 44 -23.34 6.09 3.62
CA ASP A 44 -23.39 7.39 2.95
C ASP A 44 -22.99 8.57 3.86
N ASP A 45 -22.57 8.26 5.09
CA ASP A 45 -22.17 9.21 6.12
C ASP A 45 -20.64 9.40 6.17
N TRP A 46 -20.20 10.64 6.35
CA TRP A 46 -18.81 11.00 6.49
C TRP A 46 -18.09 10.28 7.66
N TRP A 47 -18.82 9.81 8.68
CA TRP A 47 -18.32 8.99 9.77
C TRP A 47 -17.86 7.60 9.33
N SER A 48 -18.38 7.06 8.23
CA SER A 48 -18.00 5.74 7.71
C SER A 48 -16.55 5.66 7.25
N TYR A 49 -15.94 6.79 6.95
CA TYR A 49 -14.52 6.87 6.62
C TYR A 49 -13.62 6.42 7.79
N TRP A 50 -14.06 6.63 9.02
CA TRP A 50 -13.35 6.22 10.23
C TRP A 50 -13.65 4.78 10.65
N ASP A 51 -14.68 4.17 10.10
CA ASP A 51 -15.11 2.81 10.38
C ASP A 51 -14.48 1.77 9.44
N ASP A 52 -13.72 2.19 8.43
CA ASP A 52 -12.98 1.29 7.55
C ASP A 52 -11.73 0.75 8.26
N ASN A 53 -11.82 -0.48 8.75
CA ASN A 53 -10.73 -1.12 9.46
C ASN A 53 -9.91 -2.09 8.61
N ARG A 54 -10.16 -2.16 7.29
CA ARG A 54 -9.53 -3.15 6.40
C ARG A 54 -8.02 -3.09 6.42
N ILE A 55 -7.42 -1.90 6.42
CA ILE A 55 -5.97 -1.75 6.43
C ILE A 55 -5.39 -2.29 7.73
N GLN A 56 -5.95 -1.88 8.87
CA GLN A 56 -5.48 -2.31 10.18
C GLN A 56 -5.63 -3.81 10.38
N VAL A 57 -6.82 -4.37 10.10
CA VAL A 57 -7.09 -5.79 10.28
C VAL A 57 -6.22 -6.64 9.33
N THR A 58 -6.03 -6.19 8.09
CA THR A 58 -5.17 -6.88 7.13
C THR A 58 -3.70 -6.83 7.55
N ALA A 59 -3.23 -5.71 8.09
CA ALA A 59 -1.87 -5.60 8.62
C ALA A 59 -1.65 -6.56 9.80
N VAL A 60 -2.59 -6.63 10.75
CA VAL A 60 -2.53 -7.57 11.88
C VAL A 60 -2.57 -9.02 11.40
N ALA A 61 -3.36 -9.32 10.37
CA ALA A 61 -3.38 -10.65 9.75
C ALA A 61 -2.04 -10.99 9.09
N LEU A 62 -1.41 -10.03 8.39
CA LEU A 62 -0.08 -10.20 7.82
C LEU A 62 0.97 -10.49 8.89
N GLU A 63 0.94 -9.76 10.01
CA GLU A 63 1.84 -10.00 11.13
C GLU A 63 1.66 -11.41 11.70
N ALA A 64 0.42 -11.86 11.89
CA ALA A 64 0.13 -13.20 12.37
C ALA A 64 0.65 -14.28 11.42
N LEU A 65 0.41 -14.13 10.11
CA LEU A 65 0.95 -15.03 9.09
C LEU A 65 2.47 -15.04 9.10
N ALA A 66 3.13 -13.88 9.12
CA ALA A 66 4.58 -13.77 9.12
C ALA A 66 5.23 -14.48 10.32
N ARG A 67 4.60 -14.41 11.49
CA ARG A 67 5.12 -15.00 12.73
C ARG A 67 4.79 -16.48 12.91
N LEU A 68 3.62 -16.92 12.49
CA LEU A 68 3.11 -18.28 12.74
C LEU A 68 3.24 -19.21 11.53
N GLU A 69 3.22 -18.65 10.33
CA GLU A 69 3.31 -19.38 9.07
C GLU A 69 4.12 -18.58 8.03
N PRO A 70 5.42 -18.37 8.26
CA PRO A 70 6.25 -17.47 7.42
C PRO A 70 6.35 -17.87 5.95
N GLN A 71 6.00 -19.10 5.61
CA GLN A 71 5.94 -19.63 4.23
C GLN A 71 4.52 -19.62 3.66
N SER A 72 3.58 -18.95 4.30
CA SER A 72 2.20 -18.89 3.82
C SER A 72 2.11 -18.30 2.42
N PRO A 73 1.43 -18.99 1.47
CA PRO A 73 1.23 -18.48 0.12
C PRO A 73 0.34 -17.23 0.06
N LEU A 74 -0.29 -16.85 1.19
CA LEU A 74 -1.11 -15.66 1.28
C LEU A 74 -0.28 -14.38 1.47
N ILE A 75 0.92 -14.47 2.02
CA ILE A 75 1.77 -13.30 2.35
C ILE A 75 1.97 -12.35 1.16
N PRO A 76 2.33 -12.84 -0.05
CA PRO A 76 2.50 -11.93 -1.19
C PRO A 76 1.22 -11.17 -1.55
N GLY A 77 0.08 -11.84 -1.62
CA GLY A 77 -1.20 -11.22 -1.95
C GLY A 77 -1.67 -10.20 -0.91
N VAL A 78 -1.44 -10.48 0.38
CA VAL A 78 -1.74 -9.57 1.49
C VAL A 78 -0.83 -8.34 1.44
N SER A 79 0.47 -8.54 1.27
CA SER A 79 1.44 -7.45 1.17
C SER A 79 1.14 -6.54 -0.01
N GLN A 80 0.82 -7.12 -1.16
CA GLN A 80 0.47 -6.36 -2.35
C GLN A 80 -0.82 -5.56 -2.16
N TRP A 81 -1.83 -6.13 -1.50
CA TRP A 81 -3.06 -5.41 -1.19
C TRP A 81 -2.80 -4.19 -0.30
N LEU A 82 -2.02 -4.33 0.75
CA LEU A 82 -1.63 -3.22 1.62
C LEU A 82 -0.89 -2.13 0.86
N LEU A 83 0.05 -2.51 -0.02
CA LEU A 83 0.80 -1.56 -0.83
C LEU A 83 -0.09 -0.80 -1.83
N GLN A 84 -1.08 -1.46 -2.44
CA GLN A 84 -2.01 -0.80 -3.36
C GLN A 84 -2.94 0.20 -2.66
N ASN A 85 -3.21 0.01 -1.37
CA ASN A 85 -4.02 0.93 -0.57
C ASN A 85 -3.18 2.03 0.12
N ARG A 86 -1.92 2.15 -0.24
CA ARG A 86 -1.03 3.20 0.27
C ARG A 86 -1.34 4.53 -0.42
N GLN A 87 -1.30 5.61 0.35
CA GLN A 87 -1.51 6.99 -0.11
C GLN A 87 -0.21 7.79 0.04
N GLY A 88 0.59 7.83 -1.02
CA GLY A 88 1.92 8.44 -0.95
C GLY A 88 2.84 7.71 0.06
N PRO A 89 3.41 8.38 1.07
CA PRO A 89 4.31 7.76 2.04
C PRO A 89 3.59 7.05 3.20
N ARG A 90 2.27 7.11 3.28
CA ARG A 90 1.47 6.66 4.43
C ARG A 90 0.20 5.93 3.98
N TRP A 91 -0.51 5.34 4.93
CA TRP A 91 -1.89 4.87 4.79
C TRP A 91 -2.86 5.92 5.34
N VAL A 92 -4.15 5.59 5.33
CA VAL A 92 -5.25 6.53 5.63
C VAL A 92 -5.07 7.23 6.97
N SER A 93 -4.70 6.48 8.02
CA SER A 93 -4.48 7.02 9.37
C SER A 93 -3.06 6.72 9.88
N THR A 94 -2.68 7.39 10.96
CA THR A 94 -1.44 7.09 11.69
C THR A 94 -1.46 5.66 12.24
N GLN A 95 -2.61 5.20 12.71
CA GLN A 95 -2.80 3.86 13.25
C GLN A 95 -2.62 2.79 12.16
N ASP A 96 -3.22 2.99 10.99
CA ASP A 96 -3.03 2.12 9.83
C ASP A 96 -1.56 2.05 9.42
N THR A 97 -0.93 3.22 9.31
CA THR A 97 0.49 3.32 8.94
C THR A 97 1.37 2.54 9.93
N THR A 98 1.14 2.73 11.23
CA THR A 98 1.89 2.00 12.28
C THR A 98 1.66 0.50 12.18
N SER A 99 0.41 0.06 12.03
CA SER A 99 0.07 -1.37 11.92
C SER A 99 0.74 -2.02 10.73
N VAL A 100 0.77 -1.35 9.57
CA VAL A 100 1.43 -1.88 8.37
C VAL A 100 2.94 -1.93 8.53
N ILE A 101 3.56 -0.92 9.14
CA ILE A 101 5.01 -0.92 9.41
C ILE A 101 5.37 -2.09 10.34
N VAL A 102 4.63 -2.31 11.43
CA VAL A 102 4.87 -3.42 12.36
C VAL A 102 4.74 -4.77 11.65
N ALA A 103 3.71 -4.93 10.83
CA ALA A 103 3.51 -6.15 10.04
C ALA A 103 4.66 -6.38 9.05
N ALA A 104 5.10 -5.34 8.34
CA ALA A 104 6.21 -5.41 7.40
C ALA A 104 7.54 -5.79 8.07
N LEU A 105 7.81 -5.26 9.26
CA LEU A 105 8.99 -5.61 10.06
C LEU A 105 8.96 -7.07 10.57
N SER A 106 7.78 -7.68 10.62
CA SER A 106 7.61 -9.08 11.02
C SER A 106 7.81 -10.06 9.87
N LEU A 107 7.86 -9.59 8.63
CA LEU A 107 8.13 -10.44 7.47
C LEU A 107 9.54 -11.02 7.54
N PRO A 108 9.70 -12.30 7.17
CA PRO A 108 11.02 -12.87 7.03
C PRO A 108 11.83 -12.05 6.04
N ARG A 109 13.06 -11.73 6.39
CA ARG A 109 14.01 -11.14 5.44
C ARG A 109 14.44 -12.22 4.44
N THR A 110 13.57 -12.57 3.52
CA THR A 110 13.93 -13.44 2.40
C THR A 110 14.65 -12.61 1.34
N GLY A 111 15.89 -12.29 1.63
CA GLY A 111 16.72 -11.55 0.73
C GLY A 111 17.99 -12.30 0.40
N SER A 112 17.90 -13.29 -0.44
CA SER A 112 18.98 -13.49 -1.40
C SER A 112 18.84 -12.35 -2.41
N SER A 113 19.42 -11.23 -2.07
CA SER A 113 19.48 -10.09 -2.97
C SER A 113 20.60 -10.32 -3.96
N THR A 114 20.34 -11.18 -4.94
CA THR A 114 21.14 -11.09 -6.16
C THR A 114 20.85 -9.71 -6.72
N PRO A 115 21.86 -8.85 -6.84
CA PRO A 115 21.68 -7.53 -7.42
C PRO A 115 21.05 -7.69 -8.80
N ALA A 116 19.92 -7.05 -9.00
CA ALA A 116 19.25 -7.04 -10.30
C ALA A 116 19.26 -5.62 -10.85
N SER A 117 19.45 -5.52 -12.15
CA SER A 117 19.41 -4.24 -12.86
C SER A 117 17.99 -3.99 -13.35
N VAL A 118 17.40 -2.88 -12.97
CA VAL A 118 16.05 -2.47 -13.41
C VAL A 118 16.16 -1.20 -14.25
N GLY A 119 15.85 -1.32 -15.52
CA GLY A 119 15.74 -0.18 -16.43
C GLY A 119 14.37 0.49 -16.30
N VAL A 120 14.34 1.79 -16.05
CA VAL A 120 13.14 2.61 -16.04
C VAL A 120 13.03 3.37 -17.35
N THR A 121 11.93 3.17 -18.06
CA THR A 121 11.67 3.86 -19.34
C THR A 121 10.36 4.62 -19.28
N VAL A 122 10.31 5.78 -19.92
CA VAL A 122 9.09 6.55 -20.13
C VAL A 122 8.92 6.72 -21.64
N ASP A 123 7.79 6.30 -22.17
CA ASP A 123 7.44 6.33 -23.60
C ASP A 123 8.56 5.74 -24.50
N GLY A 124 9.16 4.66 -24.00
CA GLY A 124 10.26 3.96 -24.71
C GLY A 124 11.65 4.55 -24.47
N LYS A 125 11.79 5.75 -23.91
CA LYS A 125 13.07 6.37 -23.60
C LYS A 125 13.57 5.93 -22.23
N THR A 126 14.79 5.41 -22.15
CA THR A 126 15.42 5.04 -20.88
C THR A 126 15.78 6.28 -20.06
N ILE A 127 15.25 6.36 -18.86
CA ILE A 127 15.50 7.45 -17.91
C ILE A 127 16.67 7.09 -16.99
N ARG A 128 16.63 5.88 -16.46
CA ARG A 128 17.63 5.41 -15.51
C ARG A 128 17.65 3.89 -15.44
N THR A 129 18.84 3.38 -15.16
CA THR A 129 19.04 1.99 -14.75
C THR A 129 19.39 1.98 -13.26
N VAL A 130 18.65 1.24 -12.47
CA VAL A 130 18.81 1.12 -11.03
C VAL A 130 19.32 -0.27 -10.71
N GLN A 131 20.36 -0.36 -9.90
CA GLN A 131 20.79 -1.63 -9.31
C GLN A 131 19.98 -1.87 -8.03
N THR A 132 19.21 -2.96 -8.01
CA THR A 132 18.52 -3.40 -6.80
C THR A 132 19.45 -4.32 -6.01
N GLY A 133 19.56 -4.10 -4.73
CA GLY A 133 20.36 -4.93 -3.82
C GLY A 133 19.66 -5.08 -2.48
N ALA A 134 20.38 -5.55 -1.47
CA ALA A 134 19.86 -5.72 -0.10
C ALA A 134 19.39 -4.41 0.56
N GLN A 135 19.52 -3.30 -0.11
CA GLN A 135 19.19 -1.99 0.42
C GLN A 135 17.94 -1.40 -0.20
N ALA A 136 17.28 -0.68 0.66
CA ALA A 136 16.37 0.45 0.56
C ALA A 136 15.78 0.80 -0.82
N ALA A 137 14.55 1.27 -0.78
CA ALA A 137 13.86 1.88 -1.90
C ALA A 137 14.74 2.93 -2.61
N THR A 138 14.80 2.85 -3.93
CA THR A 138 15.45 3.86 -4.76
C THR A 138 14.38 4.69 -5.44
N THR A 139 14.50 6.02 -5.35
CA THR A 139 13.63 6.94 -6.06
C THR A 139 14.24 7.29 -7.41
N VAL A 140 13.39 7.30 -8.43
CA VAL A 140 13.74 7.75 -9.76
C VAL A 140 12.80 8.88 -10.15
N ASP A 141 13.36 10.08 -10.29
CA ASP A 141 12.60 11.24 -10.73
C ASP A 141 12.50 11.23 -12.27
N VAL A 142 11.26 11.39 -12.74
CA VAL A 142 11.00 11.55 -14.18
C VAL A 142 11.05 13.04 -14.51
N PRO A 143 11.93 13.47 -15.44
CA PRO A 143 11.98 14.87 -15.84
C PRO A 143 10.64 15.36 -16.38
N THR A 144 10.17 16.50 -15.93
CA THR A 144 8.89 17.10 -16.37
C THR A 144 8.86 17.38 -17.87
N SER A 145 10.01 17.61 -18.48
CA SER A 145 10.14 17.78 -19.94
C SER A 145 9.71 16.56 -20.77
N LEU A 146 9.61 15.39 -20.13
CA LEU A 146 9.13 14.15 -20.76
C LEU A 146 7.64 13.90 -20.49
N LEU A 147 7.03 14.66 -19.61
CA LEU A 147 5.64 14.53 -19.20
C LEU A 147 4.83 15.68 -19.83
N THR A 148 4.56 15.57 -21.12
CA THR A 148 3.67 16.52 -21.83
C THR A 148 2.21 16.21 -21.52
N ALA A 149 1.28 17.03 -22.00
CA ALA A 149 -0.14 16.71 -21.85
C ALA A 149 -0.50 15.41 -22.59
N GLY A 150 -1.10 14.46 -21.88
CA GLY A 150 -1.53 13.19 -22.46
C GLY A 150 -1.22 11.98 -21.56
N SER A 151 -1.33 10.80 -22.15
CA SER A 151 -1.02 9.54 -21.47
C SER A 151 0.44 9.16 -21.68
N HIS A 152 1.11 8.78 -20.61
CA HIS A 152 2.49 8.32 -20.64
C HIS A 152 2.59 6.88 -20.18
N THR A 153 3.50 6.13 -20.80
CA THR A 153 3.76 4.74 -20.45
C THR A 153 5.09 4.63 -19.70
N ILE A 154 5.02 4.31 -18.42
CA ILE A 154 6.19 3.97 -17.61
C ILE A 154 6.37 2.45 -17.67
N ARG A 155 7.56 2.00 -18.08
CA ARG A 155 7.89 0.58 -18.13
C ARG A 155 9.14 0.30 -17.31
N LEU A 156 9.04 -0.72 -16.47
CA LEU A 156 10.14 -1.25 -15.70
C LEU A 156 10.62 -2.55 -16.37
N LYS A 157 11.90 -2.59 -16.77
CA LYS A 157 12.55 -3.79 -17.29
C LYS A 157 13.58 -4.25 -16.29
N GLY A 158 13.48 -5.47 -15.81
CA GLY A 158 14.41 -6.00 -14.82
C GLY A 158 14.45 -7.52 -14.80
N ALA A 159 15.35 -8.05 -14.00
CA ALA A 159 15.43 -9.47 -13.75
C ALA A 159 14.16 -9.97 -13.03
N PRO A 160 13.77 -11.23 -13.26
CA PRO A 160 12.67 -11.84 -12.53
C PRO A 160 13.00 -11.87 -11.04
N GLY A 161 12.09 -11.39 -10.24
CA GLY A 161 12.20 -11.31 -8.78
C GLY A 161 11.02 -10.52 -8.23
N SER A 162 10.92 -10.41 -6.94
CA SER A 162 9.91 -9.60 -6.29
C SER A 162 10.29 -8.11 -6.37
N LEU A 163 9.91 -7.45 -7.43
CA LEU A 163 10.03 -5.98 -7.54
C LEU A 163 8.71 -5.34 -7.11
N THR A 164 8.78 -4.55 -6.05
CA THR A 164 7.67 -3.68 -5.66
C THR A 164 7.99 -2.26 -6.07
N TYR A 165 7.05 -1.59 -6.69
CA TYR A 165 7.19 -0.20 -7.09
C TYR A 165 5.94 0.61 -6.73
N SER A 166 6.11 1.90 -6.56
CA SER A 166 5.04 2.89 -6.46
C SER A 166 5.40 4.09 -7.29
N GLY A 167 4.40 4.75 -7.86
CA GLY A 167 4.57 6.01 -8.58
C GLY A 167 3.74 7.11 -7.95
N GLN A 168 4.30 8.32 -7.92
CA GLN A 168 3.59 9.51 -7.48
C GLN A 168 3.76 10.59 -8.54
N LEU A 169 2.64 11.19 -8.94
CA LEU A 169 2.61 12.35 -9.81
C LEU A 169 2.04 13.53 -9.02
N THR A 170 2.82 14.60 -8.94
CA THR A 170 2.36 15.87 -8.37
C THR A 170 2.26 16.90 -9.49
N TYR A 171 1.11 17.53 -9.61
CA TYR A 171 0.88 18.55 -10.62
C TYR A 171 0.01 19.68 -10.07
N SER A 172 0.17 20.87 -10.64
CA SER A 172 -0.69 22.01 -10.36
C SER A 172 -1.65 22.24 -11.54
N ARG A 173 -2.86 22.64 -11.24
CA ARG A 173 -3.84 23.05 -12.23
C ARG A 173 -4.28 24.47 -11.96
N GLU A 174 -4.54 25.22 -13.02
CA GLU A 174 -5.15 26.53 -12.92
C GLU A 174 -6.53 26.43 -12.24
N PRO A 175 -6.80 27.21 -11.18
CA PRO A 175 -8.06 27.15 -10.44
C PRO A 175 -9.29 27.30 -11.33
N ALA A 176 -9.21 28.11 -12.38
CA ALA A 176 -10.29 28.34 -13.33
C ALA A 176 -10.66 27.10 -14.16
N THR A 177 -9.77 26.10 -14.23
CA THR A 177 -10.01 24.83 -14.95
C THR A 177 -10.59 23.73 -14.05
N LEU A 178 -10.69 23.99 -12.74
CA LEU A 178 -11.30 23.07 -11.81
C LEU A 178 -12.83 23.23 -11.89
N ASN A 179 -13.52 22.16 -12.21
CA ASN A 179 -14.96 22.13 -12.06
C ASN A 179 -15.33 22.40 -10.61
N ALA A 180 -16.35 23.22 -10.39
CA ALA A 180 -16.87 23.48 -9.06
C ALA A 180 -17.14 22.15 -8.35
N ILE A 181 -16.44 21.91 -7.23
CA ILE A 181 -16.73 20.76 -6.39
C ILE A 181 -18.09 21.03 -5.77
N THR A 182 -19.08 20.24 -6.13
CA THR A 182 -20.40 20.34 -5.53
C THR A 182 -20.32 19.91 -4.07
N ASN A 183 -20.34 20.90 -3.17
CA ASN A 183 -20.33 20.67 -1.74
C ASN A 183 -21.67 20.17 -1.28
N ARG A 184 -21.70 19.04 -0.60
CA ARG A 184 -22.89 18.54 0.10
C ARG A 184 -23.13 19.37 1.37
N GLY A 185 -23.55 20.62 1.20
CA GLY A 185 -24.02 21.47 2.30
C GLY A 185 -22.95 22.30 3.05
N LEU A 186 -21.67 22.26 2.64
CA LEU A 186 -20.63 23.12 3.18
C LEU A 186 -20.12 24.09 2.10
N THR A 187 -20.21 25.39 2.36
CA THR A 187 -19.61 26.42 1.51
C THR A 187 -18.46 27.07 2.27
N LEU A 188 -17.26 27.03 1.72
CA LEU A 188 -16.10 27.73 2.25
C LEU A 188 -15.84 28.97 1.40
N GLY A 189 -16.00 30.16 1.99
CA GLY A 189 -15.59 31.43 1.42
C GLY A 189 -14.22 31.84 1.96
N ARG A 190 -13.34 32.35 1.09
CA ARG A 190 -12.04 32.89 1.48
C ARG A 190 -11.88 34.31 0.94
N THR A 191 -11.64 35.26 1.81
CA THR A 191 -11.38 36.65 1.45
C THR A 191 -9.94 37.00 1.84
N TYR A 192 -9.22 37.66 0.96
CA TYR A 192 -7.90 38.16 1.21
C TYR A 192 -7.95 39.69 1.30
N GLU A 193 -7.46 40.25 2.40
CA GLU A 193 -7.30 41.67 2.54
C GLU A 193 -5.81 42.04 2.57
N ARG A 194 -5.45 43.10 1.88
CA ARG A 194 -4.09 43.60 1.91
C ARG A 194 -3.95 44.49 3.17
N LEU A 195 -3.06 44.13 4.06
CA LEU A 195 -2.70 45.02 5.17
C LEU A 195 -1.96 46.21 4.60
N THR A 196 -2.52 47.41 4.79
CA THR A 196 -1.91 48.69 4.44
C THR A 196 -1.15 49.26 5.64
#